data_d760e7f348b2c7f57d59fbed4cff4b33
#
_entry.id   d760e7f348b2c7f57d59fbed4cff4b33
#
_cell.length_a   1.000
_cell.length_b   1.000
_cell.length_c   1.000
_cell.angle_alpha   90.00
_cell.angle_beta   90.00
_cell.angle_gamma   90.00
#
_symmetry.space_group_name_H-M   'P 1'
#
loop_
_entity.id
_entity.type
_entity.pdbx_description
1 polymer ?
#
loop_
_entity_poly.entity_id
_entity_poly.type
_entity_poly.pdbx_seq_one_letter_code
_entity_poly.pdbx_strand_id
1 'polypeptide(L)'
;MTCLMKRLIISAFICCLVSSCGLLNTVTRESQYSKMYEEKPVSLLVMPPINNSTNVEAKELLYTSISRPLVEAGYYVISPLLAMDILKAESAYDAERFFDAPLRTFNDFFGADAVVFSVIDSWTKKGLGIQTKIRYVIKSAYTNEILFDRSCDLFLDLSVDSDNDGLLGALVDIAASAISTALTDHIEAARMANYYILRDIPRGKYSPEYQIDKDYIAEEKDIVKTVK
;
A
#
# COMPACT_ATOMS: atom_id res chain seq x y z
N MET A 1 -23.48 62.29 -10.65
CA MET A 1 -22.41 61.45 -11.24
C MET A 1 -21.64 60.62 -10.21
N THR A 2 -21.66 60.93 -8.94
CA THR A 2 -20.87 60.23 -7.89
C THR A 2 -21.50 58.96 -7.31
N CYS A 3 -22.82 58.82 -7.35
CA CYS A 3 -23.50 57.63 -6.76
C CYS A 3 -23.43 56.37 -7.67
N LEU A 4 -23.49 56.56 -9.01
CA LEU A 4 -23.42 55.49 -9.98
C LEU A 4 -22.02 54.88 -10.02
N MET A 5 -20.98 55.70 -9.94
CA MET A 5 -19.58 55.30 -9.91
C MET A 5 -19.21 54.50 -8.64
N LYS A 6 -19.76 54.86 -7.47
CA LYS A 6 -19.60 54.08 -6.24
C LYS A 6 -20.26 52.69 -6.32
N ARG A 7 -21.43 52.59 -6.95
CA ARG A 7 -22.13 51.31 -7.15
C ARG A 7 -21.35 50.38 -8.09
N LEU A 8 -20.73 50.94 -9.15
CA LEU A 8 -19.90 50.19 -10.08
C LEU A 8 -18.61 49.68 -9.46
N ILE A 9 -17.96 50.46 -8.60
CA ILE A 9 -16.76 50.09 -7.87
C ILE A 9 -17.07 48.99 -6.81
N ILE A 10 -18.21 49.11 -6.12
CA ILE A 10 -18.64 48.10 -5.15
C ILE A 10 -18.99 46.78 -5.85
N SER A 11 -19.65 46.83 -7.04
CA SER A 11 -19.97 45.64 -7.81
C SER A 11 -18.72 44.95 -8.39
N ALA A 12 -17.72 45.71 -8.82
CA ALA A 12 -16.42 45.15 -9.29
C ALA A 12 -15.64 44.51 -8.14
N PHE A 13 -15.69 45.11 -6.92
CA PHE A 13 -15.02 44.55 -5.74
C PHE A 13 -15.68 43.26 -5.23
N ILE A 14 -17.00 43.16 -5.32
CA ILE A 14 -17.75 41.93 -4.99
C ILE A 14 -17.46 40.82 -6.01
N CYS A 15 -17.32 41.15 -7.30
CA CYS A 15 -16.93 40.17 -8.32
C CYS A 15 -15.51 39.59 -8.10
N CYS A 16 -14.57 40.38 -7.60
CA CYS A 16 -13.22 39.93 -7.26
C CYS A 16 -13.17 39.02 -6.03
N LEU A 17 -14.15 39.14 -5.11
CA LEU A 17 -14.20 38.31 -3.90
C LEU A 17 -14.78 36.90 -4.14
N VAL A 18 -15.56 36.70 -5.19
CA VAL A 18 -16.06 35.36 -5.56
C VAL A 18 -15.11 34.57 -6.46
N SER A 19 -14.01 35.15 -6.91
CA SER A 19 -12.95 34.44 -7.68
C SER A 19 -11.93 33.73 -6.78
N SER A 20 -12.13 33.73 -5.47
CA SER A 20 -11.42 32.82 -4.57
C SER A 20 -12.05 31.43 -4.65
N CYS A 21 -12.06 30.83 -5.85
CA CYS A 21 -12.13 29.41 -6.02
C CYS A 21 -10.91 28.86 -5.29
N GLY A 22 -11.14 28.28 -4.10
CA GLY A 22 -10.12 27.51 -3.41
C GLY A 22 -9.55 26.51 -4.42
N LEU A 23 -8.34 26.75 -4.86
CA LEU A 23 -7.50 25.73 -5.48
C LEU A 23 -7.42 24.61 -4.41
N LEU A 24 -8.31 23.63 -4.52
CA LEU A 24 -8.09 22.36 -3.91
C LEU A 24 -6.76 21.92 -4.51
N ASN A 25 -5.70 21.99 -3.71
CA ASN A 25 -4.38 21.47 -4.09
C ASN A 25 -4.53 19.95 -4.20
N THR A 26 -5.08 19.49 -5.31
CA THR A 26 -5.16 18.08 -5.63
C THR A 26 -3.76 17.64 -5.98
N VAL A 27 -3.15 16.84 -5.10
CA VAL A 27 -1.84 16.25 -5.33
C VAL A 27 -2.00 15.17 -6.41
N THR A 28 -1.27 15.29 -7.52
CA THR A 28 -1.24 14.25 -8.55
C THR A 28 -0.27 13.14 -8.18
N ARG A 29 -0.42 11.96 -8.79
CA ARG A 29 0.54 10.85 -8.61
C ARG A 29 1.94 11.25 -9.00
N GLU A 30 2.12 11.99 -10.11
CA GLU A 30 3.45 12.47 -10.50
C GLU A 30 4.06 13.37 -9.44
N SER A 31 3.27 14.27 -8.85
CA SER A 31 3.75 15.14 -7.77
C SER A 31 4.09 14.36 -6.49
N GLN A 32 3.30 13.35 -6.15
CA GLN A 32 3.48 12.57 -4.93
C GLN A 32 4.62 11.55 -5.01
N TYR A 33 4.81 10.94 -6.19
CA TYR A 33 5.77 9.87 -6.45
C TYR A 33 6.74 10.23 -7.57
N SER A 34 7.21 11.49 -7.61
CA SER A 34 8.04 12.02 -8.70
C SER A 34 9.24 11.13 -9.04
N LYS A 35 9.92 10.62 -8.02
CA LYS A 35 11.08 9.72 -8.19
C LYS A 35 10.72 8.40 -8.89
N MET A 36 9.53 7.87 -8.63
CA MET A 36 9.04 6.66 -9.30
C MET A 36 8.85 6.90 -10.80
N TYR A 37 8.34 8.09 -11.18
CA TYR A 37 8.16 8.48 -12.57
C TYR A 37 9.47 8.91 -13.26
N GLU A 38 10.45 9.39 -12.52
CA GLU A 38 11.79 9.73 -13.03
C GLU A 38 12.60 8.47 -13.32
N GLU A 39 12.72 7.56 -12.34
CA GLU A 39 13.56 6.35 -12.44
C GLU A 39 12.90 5.21 -13.24
N LYS A 40 11.57 5.15 -13.25
CA LYS A 40 10.78 4.17 -14.03
C LYS A 40 11.22 2.72 -13.82
N PRO A 41 11.28 2.23 -12.58
CA PRO A 41 11.71 0.87 -12.31
C PRO A 41 10.82 -0.12 -13.05
N VAL A 42 11.41 -1.17 -13.61
CA VAL A 42 10.70 -2.24 -14.33
C VAL A 42 10.61 -3.47 -13.45
N SER A 43 11.72 -3.83 -12.80
CA SER A 43 11.86 -5.04 -11.98
C SER A 43 11.89 -4.70 -10.50
N LEU A 44 11.07 -5.43 -9.73
CA LEU A 44 10.97 -5.27 -8.27
C LEU A 44 11.41 -6.54 -7.56
N LEU A 45 12.31 -6.41 -6.59
CA LEU A 45 12.64 -7.42 -5.61
C LEU A 45 11.83 -7.16 -4.34
N VAL A 46 11.06 -8.14 -3.90
CA VAL A 46 10.33 -8.06 -2.63
C VAL A 46 11.17 -8.67 -1.53
N MET A 47 11.51 -7.88 -0.52
CA MET A 47 12.21 -8.37 0.67
C MET A 47 11.22 -9.01 1.66
N PRO A 48 11.67 -9.98 2.47
CA PRO A 48 10.86 -10.49 3.57
C PRO A 48 10.39 -9.35 4.49
N PRO A 49 9.12 -9.36 4.94
CA PRO A 49 8.61 -8.29 5.80
C PRO A 49 9.39 -8.14 7.11
N ILE A 50 9.62 -6.89 7.50
CA ILE A 50 10.08 -6.53 8.84
C ILE A 50 8.89 -6.63 9.79
N ASN A 51 8.96 -7.49 10.79
CA ASN A 51 7.81 -7.75 11.66
C ASN A 51 8.07 -7.27 13.10
N ASN A 52 7.52 -6.12 13.43
CA ASN A 52 7.55 -5.54 14.78
C ASN A 52 6.35 -5.98 15.64
N SER A 53 5.42 -6.77 15.06
CA SER A 53 4.26 -7.27 15.79
C SER A 53 4.56 -8.55 16.55
N THR A 54 3.64 -8.92 17.45
CA THR A 54 3.72 -10.20 18.17
C THR A 54 3.16 -11.39 17.38
N ASN A 55 2.54 -11.15 16.23
CA ASN A 55 2.02 -12.21 15.38
C ASN A 55 3.12 -12.74 14.46
N VAL A 56 3.57 -13.96 14.74
CA VAL A 56 4.68 -14.59 14.01
C VAL A 56 4.31 -14.92 12.56
N GLU A 57 3.06 -15.30 12.30
CA GLU A 57 2.57 -15.70 10.98
C GLU A 57 2.38 -14.49 10.02
N ALA A 58 2.22 -13.28 10.58
CA ALA A 58 1.98 -12.06 9.81
C ALA A 58 3.02 -11.84 8.70
N LYS A 59 4.29 -12.16 8.97
CA LYS A 59 5.41 -12.03 8.03
C LYS A 59 5.17 -12.86 6.76
N GLU A 60 4.84 -14.13 6.90
CA GLU A 60 4.63 -15.03 5.77
C GLU A 60 3.34 -14.73 5.01
N LEU A 61 2.26 -14.43 5.74
CA LEU A 61 0.98 -14.09 5.14
C LEU A 61 1.07 -12.83 4.28
N LEU A 62 1.76 -11.81 4.76
CA LEU A 62 1.97 -10.59 3.99
C LEU A 62 2.86 -10.84 2.77
N TYR A 63 3.99 -11.56 2.96
CA TYR A 63 4.95 -11.85 1.90
C TYR A 63 4.34 -12.62 0.73
N THR A 64 3.52 -13.63 1.03
CA THR A 64 2.90 -14.48 -0.01
C THR A 64 1.84 -13.77 -0.83
N SER A 65 1.23 -12.71 -0.30
CA SER A 65 0.12 -11.99 -0.94
C SER A 65 0.50 -10.70 -1.68
N ILE A 66 1.75 -10.21 -1.53
CA ILE A 66 2.19 -8.91 -2.08
C ILE A 66 2.41 -8.91 -3.59
N SER A 67 2.81 -10.04 -4.19
CA SER A 67 3.20 -10.07 -5.61
C SER A 67 2.08 -9.72 -6.54
N ARG A 68 0.85 -10.15 -6.24
CA ARG A 68 -0.31 -9.96 -7.10
C ARG A 68 -0.58 -8.49 -7.40
N PRO A 69 -0.78 -7.59 -6.42
CA PRO A 69 -1.05 -6.19 -6.72
C PRO A 69 0.11 -5.48 -7.44
N LEU A 70 1.36 -5.88 -7.21
CA LEU A 70 2.51 -5.32 -7.93
C LEU A 70 2.52 -5.74 -9.41
N VAL A 71 2.21 -7.01 -9.70
CA VAL A 71 2.08 -7.51 -11.08
C VAL A 71 0.89 -6.87 -11.79
N GLU A 72 -0.26 -6.76 -11.11
CA GLU A 72 -1.46 -6.07 -11.63
C GLU A 72 -1.19 -4.58 -11.90
N ALA A 73 -0.29 -3.95 -11.13
CA ALA A 73 0.17 -2.59 -11.40
C ALA A 73 1.13 -2.48 -12.60
N GLY A 74 1.56 -3.60 -13.18
CA GLY A 74 2.40 -3.64 -14.39
C GLY A 74 3.90 -3.70 -14.13
N TYR A 75 4.34 -4.24 -12.99
CA TYR A 75 5.75 -4.47 -12.70
C TYR A 75 6.16 -5.92 -12.98
N TYR A 76 7.43 -6.10 -13.33
CA TYR A 76 8.05 -7.41 -13.27
C TYR A 76 8.49 -7.70 -11.83
N VAL A 77 7.79 -8.60 -11.16
CA VAL A 77 8.12 -8.99 -9.79
C VAL A 77 9.01 -10.23 -9.84
N ILE A 78 10.24 -10.11 -9.32
CA ILE A 78 11.15 -11.25 -9.17
C ILE A 78 10.47 -12.25 -8.23
N SER A 79 10.42 -13.52 -8.66
CA SER A 79 9.68 -14.57 -7.91
C SER A 79 10.03 -14.55 -6.41
N PRO A 80 9.09 -14.21 -5.52
CA PRO A 80 9.41 -14.12 -4.09
C PRO A 80 9.87 -15.45 -3.49
N LEU A 81 9.35 -16.58 -3.98
CA LEU A 81 9.77 -17.90 -3.51
C LEU A 81 11.25 -18.14 -3.84
N LEU A 82 11.65 -17.91 -5.10
CA LEU A 82 13.02 -18.10 -5.53
C LEU A 82 13.97 -17.09 -4.87
N ALA A 83 13.53 -15.82 -4.76
CA ALA A 83 14.29 -14.78 -4.08
C ALA A 83 14.51 -15.13 -2.60
N MET A 84 13.49 -15.64 -1.91
CA MET A 84 13.60 -16.06 -0.52
C MET A 84 14.63 -17.18 -0.33
N ASP A 85 14.63 -18.19 -1.20
CA ASP A 85 15.59 -19.30 -1.12
C ASP A 85 17.02 -18.79 -1.29
N ILE A 86 17.25 -17.90 -2.23
CA ILE A 86 18.56 -17.28 -2.46
C ILE A 86 18.95 -16.38 -1.28
N LEU A 87 18.04 -15.52 -0.81
CA LEU A 87 18.32 -14.63 0.34
C LEU A 87 18.66 -15.42 1.60
N LYS A 88 18.00 -16.57 1.82
CA LYS A 88 18.33 -17.48 2.94
C LYS A 88 19.71 -18.11 2.75
N ALA A 89 20.04 -18.59 1.56
CA ALA A 89 21.35 -19.18 1.27
C ALA A 89 22.49 -18.18 1.49
N GLU A 90 22.29 -16.91 1.14
CA GLU A 90 23.27 -15.84 1.29
C GLU A 90 23.20 -15.12 2.66
N SER A 91 22.40 -15.62 3.61
CA SER A 91 22.17 -14.97 4.92
C SER A 91 21.66 -13.52 4.80
N ALA A 92 20.97 -13.20 3.72
CA ALA A 92 20.47 -11.88 3.37
C ALA A 92 18.93 -11.74 3.51
N TYR A 93 18.27 -12.69 4.19
CA TYR A 93 16.83 -12.69 4.40
C TYR A 93 16.34 -11.74 5.49
N ASP A 94 17.25 -11.15 6.25
CA ASP A 94 17.00 -10.20 7.33
C ASP A 94 16.89 -8.79 6.75
N ALA A 95 15.67 -8.39 6.37
CA ALA A 95 15.40 -7.15 5.64
C ALA A 95 15.77 -5.89 6.44
N GLU A 96 15.73 -5.97 7.79
CA GLU A 96 16.09 -4.87 8.69
C GLU A 96 17.53 -4.38 8.43
N ARG A 97 18.44 -5.29 8.11
CA ARG A 97 19.86 -4.98 7.86
C ARG A 97 20.07 -4.18 6.57
N PHE A 98 19.13 -4.30 5.63
CA PHE A 98 19.23 -3.70 4.30
C PHE A 98 18.37 -2.44 4.14
N PHE A 99 17.49 -2.17 5.10
CA PHE A 99 16.54 -1.05 4.97
C PHE A 99 17.25 0.29 4.80
N ASP A 100 18.37 0.50 5.52
CA ASP A 100 19.20 1.71 5.44
C ASP A 100 20.56 1.48 4.75
N ALA A 101 20.81 0.26 4.25
CA ALA A 101 22.04 -0.08 3.55
C ALA A 101 21.97 0.23 2.05
N PRO A 102 23.13 0.32 1.35
CA PRO A 102 23.14 0.40 -0.11
C PRO A 102 22.53 -0.82 -0.76
N LEU A 103 21.61 -0.60 -1.72
CA LEU A 103 20.83 -1.67 -2.36
C LEU A 103 21.41 -2.12 -3.71
N ARG A 104 22.53 -1.52 -4.15
CA ARG A 104 23.16 -1.84 -5.44
C ARG A 104 23.45 -3.33 -5.63
N THR A 105 23.83 -4.01 -4.57
CA THR A 105 24.07 -5.47 -4.60
C THR A 105 22.85 -6.26 -5.06
N PHE A 106 21.64 -5.83 -4.73
CA PHE A 106 20.41 -6.49 -5.19
C PHE A 106 20.15 -6.27 -6.70
N ASN A 107 20.54 -5.10 -7.23
CA ASN A 107 20.55 -4.90 -8.68
C ASN A 107 21.57 -5.82 -9.37
N ASP A 108 22.80 -5.84 -8.88
CA ASP A 108 23.89 -6.60 -9.49
C ASP A 108 23.60 -8.12 -9.47
N PHE A 109 22.93 -8.61 -8.45
CA PHE A 109 22.65 -10.04 -8.27
C PHE A 109 21.32 -10.48 -8.89
N PHE A 110 20.23 -9.76 -8.64
CA PHE A 110 18.87 -10.13 -9.07
C PHE A 110 18.43 -9.39 -10.33
N GLY A 111 19.13 -8.34 -10.77
CA GLY A 111 18.66 -7.43 -11.80
C GLY A 111 17.47 -6.58 -11.35
N ALA A 112 17.32 -6.34 -10.05
CA ALA A 112 16.23 -5.53 -9.51
C ALA A 112 16.51 -4.05 -9.73
N ASP A 113 15.55 -3.32 -10.31
CA ASP A 113 15.64 -1.86 -10.41
C ASP A 113 15.26 -1.18 -9.09
N ALA A 114 14.34 -1.79 -8.35
CA ALA A 114 13.94 -1.30 -7.04
C ALA A 114 13.65 -2.46 -6.07
N VAL A 115 13.77 -2.16 -4.77
CA VAL A 115 13.58 -3.10 -3.67
C VAL A 115 12.37 -2.67 -2.86
N VAL A 116 11.45 -3.59 -2.62
CA VAL A 116 10.22 -3.40 -1.87
C VAL A 116 10.41 -3.89 -0.45
N PHE A 117 10.31 -3.00 0.50
CA PHE A 117 10.30 -3.29 1.93
C PHE A 117 8.87 -3.13 2.47
N SER A 118 8.46 -4.06 3.31
CA SER A 118 7.22 -3.96 4.08
C SER A 118 7.55 -4.03 5.58
N VAL A 119 6.95 -3.14 6.34
CA VAL A 119 7.09 -3.07 7.81
C VAL A 119 5.73 -3.30 8.43
N ILE A 120 5.62 -4.33 9.26
CA ILE A 120 4.43 -4.65 10.04
C ILE A 120 4.62 -4.04 11.43
N ASP A 121 4.01 -2.88 11.67
CA ASP A 121 4.09 -2.21 12.99
C ASP A 121 3.19 -2.89 14.02
N SER A 122 2.00 -3.32 13.59
CA SER A 122 1.08 -4.07 14.43
C SER A 122 0.23 -5.06 13.63
N TRP A 123 -0.10 -6.17 14.28
CA TRP A 123 -1.02 -7.18 13.75
C TRP A 123 -1.69 -7.87 14.93
N THR A 124 -2.93 -7.50 15.24
CA THR A 124 -3.61 -7.94 16.45
C THR A 124 -5.07 -8.30 16.18
N LYS A 125 -5.57 -9.30 16.89
CA LYS A 125 -7.00 -9.57 16.95
C LYS A 125 -7.67 -8.54 17.86
N LYS A 126 -8.72 -7.87 17.39
CA LYS A 126 -9.45 -6.83 18.12
C LYS A 126 -10.95 -7.08 18.02
N GLY A 127 -11.55 -7.55 19.12
CA GLY A 127 -12.96 -7.95 19.12
C GLY A 127 -13.22 -9.06 18.11
N LEU A 128 -14.17 -8.85 17.18
CA LEU A 128 -14.50 -9.76 16.09
C LEU A 128 -13.75 -9.42 14.79
N GLY A 129 -12.57 -8.81 14.87
CA GLY A 129 -11.83 -8.42 13.68
C GLY A 129 -10.32 -8.47 13.88
N ILE A 130 -9.60 -8.08 12.83
CA ILE A 130 -8.14 -8.04 12.78
C ILE A 130 -7.71 -6.60 12.48
N GLN A 131 -6.90 -6.03 13.37
CA GLN A 131 -6.27 -4.73 13.19
C GLN A 131 -4.84 -4.94 12.72
N THR A 132 -4.49 -4.31 11.58
CA THR A 132 -3.11 -4.32 11.06
C THR A 132 -2.65 -2.90 10.81
N LYS A 133 -1.37 -2.63 11.09
CA LYS A 133 -0.70 -1.39 10.65
C LYS A 133 0.56 -1.77 9.90
N ILE A 134 0.59 -1.43 8.62
CA ILE A 134 1.61 -1.87 7.68
C ILE A 134 2.06 -0.67 6.84
N ARG A 135 3.37 -0.56 6.63
CA ARG A 135 3.99 0.44 5.77
C ARG A 135 4.77 -0.25 4.66
N TYR A 136 4.65 0.26 3.43
CA TYR A 136 5.49 -0.13 2.31
C TYR A 136 6.42 1.00 1.92
N VAL A 137 7.68 0.65 1.72
CA VAL A 137 8.72 1.55 1.20
C VAL A 137 9.38 0.86 0.02
N ILE A 138 9.32 1.50 -1.16
CA ILE A 138 10.06 1.04 -2.34
C ILE A 138 11.23 1.98 -2.53
N LYS A 139 12.43 1.42 -2.58
CA LYS A 139 13.68 2.17 -2.74
C LYS A 139 14.37 1.78 -4.04
N SER A 140 14.97 2.76 -4.70
CA SER A 140 15.81 2.52 -5.86
C SER A 140 17.00 1.62 -5.50
N ALA A 141 17.26 0.62 -6.32
CA ALA A 141 18.46 -0.20 -6.17
C ALA A 141 19.73 0.51 -6.69
N TYR A 142 19.58 1.63 -7.41
CA TYR A 142 20.69 2.42 -7.96
C TYR A 142 21.08 3.58 -7.07
N THR A 143 20.09 4.38 -6.63
CA THR A 143 20.30 5.64 -5.91
C THR A 143 20.04 5.53 -4.41
N ASN A 144 19.38 4.46 -3.97
CA ASN A 144 18.89 4.25 -2.61
C ASN A 144 17.75 5.24 -2.19
N GLU A 145 17.28 6.08 -3.12
CA GLU A 145 16.18 7.02 -2.87
C GLU A 145 14.85 6.29 -2.67
N ILE A 146 14.00 6.90 -1.87
CA ILE A 146 12.63 6.40 -1.69
C ILE A 146 11.80 6.80 -2.91
N LEU A 147 11.28 5.80 -3.62
CA LEU A 147 10.43 5.96 -4.78
C LEU A 147 8.95 5.97 -4.42
N PHE A 148 8.59 5.20 -3.40
CA PHE A 148 7.21 5.04 -2.93
C PHE A 148 7.22 4.81 -1.42
N ASP A 149 6.29 5.44 -0.70
CA ASP A 149 6.13 5.31 0.74
C ASP A 149 4.67 5.53 1.12
N ARG A 150 4.02 4.46 1.59
CA ARG A 150 2.62 4.51 2.07
C ARG A 150 2.40 3.57 3.24
N SER A 151 1.48 3.94 4.11
CA SER A 151 1.04 3.12 5.23
C SER A 151 -0.48 2.91 5.24
N CYS A 152 -0.91 1.82 5.87
CA CYS A 152 -2.32 1.55 6.09
C CYS A 152 -2.53 1.01 7.50
N ASP A 153 -3.42 1.66 8.24
CA ASP A 153 -4.02 1.17 9.47
C ASP A 153 -5.39 0.60 9.10
N LEU A 154 -5.45 -0.73 8.97
CA LEU A 154 -6.62 -1.47 8.49
C LEU A 154 -7.28 -2.21 9.63
N PHE A 155 -8.58 -2.01 9.81
CA PHE A 155 -9.42 -2.90 10.59
C PHE A 155 -10.30 -3.75 9.67
N LEU A 156 -10.08 -5.06 9.65
CA LEU A 156 -10.95 -6.04 9.01
C LEU A 156 -12.00 -6.49 10.02
N ASP A 157 -13.23 -6.08 9.81
CA ASP A 157 -14.38 -6.47 10.63
C ASP A 157 -14.94 -7.82 10.14
N LEU A 158 -14.85 -8.82 10.99
CA LEU A 158 -15.32 -10.18 10.74
C LEU A 158 -16.67 -10.46 11.39
N SER A 159 -17.38 -9.41 11.85
CA SER A 159 -18.71 -9.58 12.40
C SER A 159 -19.69 -10.04 11.32
N VAL A 160 -20.43 -11.11 11.63
CA VAL A 160 -21.51 -11.60 10.78
C VAL A 160 -22.79 -10.83 11.14
N ASP A 161 -23.42 -10.19 10.15
CA ASP A 161 -24.73 -9.58 10.36
C ASP A 161 -25.76 -10.69 10.61
N SER A 162 -26.27 -10.76 11.83
CA SER A 162 -27.25 -11.76 12.26
C SER A 162 -28.67 -11.42 11.79
N ASP A 163 -28.88 -11.25 10.50
CA ASP A 163 -30.23 -11.06 9.96
C ASP A 163 -30.92 -12.38 9.52
N ASN A 164 -30.37 -13.53 9.92
CA ASN A 164 -31.04 -14.81 9.65
C ASN A 164 -31.14 -15.69 10.89
N ASP A 165 -32.38 -15.88 11.34
CA ASP A 165 -32.83 -16.90 12.28
C ASP A 165 -32.35 -18.30 11.87
N GLY A 166 -31.39 -18.88 12.54
CA GLY A 166 -30.93 -20.24 12.26
C GLY A 166 -29.85 -20.77 13.20
N LEU A 167 -29.86 -20.33 14.48
CA LEU A 167 -28.73 -20.49 15.40
C LEU A 167 -28.55 -21.87 16.06
N LEU A 168 -29.26 -22.93 15.69
CA LEU A 168 -29.13 -24.22 16.42
C LEU A 168 -28.52 -25.37 15.60
N GLY A 169 -28.22 -25.18 14.31
CA GLY A 169 -27.63 -26.23 13.46
C GLY A 169 -26.11 -26.16 13.34
N ALA A 170 -25.48 -25.05 13.70
CA ALA A 170 -24.08 -24.77 13.36
C ALA A 170 -23.04 -25.10 14.45
N LEU A 171 -23.45 -25.66 15.59
CA LEU A 171 -22.53 -25.83 16.74
C LEU A 171 -21.69 -27.11 16.70
N VAL A 172 -21.88 -28.01 15.76
CA VAL A 172 -21.19 -29.32 15.77
C VAL A 172 -19.93 -29.35 14.87
N ASP A 173 -19.83 -28.47 13.86
CA ASP A 173 -18.65 -28.41 12.96
C ASP A 173 -17.61 -27.35 13.33
N ILE A 174 -17.76 -26.67 14.45
CA ILE A 174 -17.05 -25.44 14.80
C ILE A 174 -15.57 -25.67 15.18
N ALA A 175 -15.20 -26.84 15.71
CA ALA A 175 -13.84 -27.04 16.21
C ALA A 175 -12.80 -27.25 15.08
N ALA A 176 -13.16 -27.91 13.99
CA ALA A 176 -12.27 -28.11 12.84
C ALA A 176 -12.30 -26.90 11.87
N SER A 177 -13.44 -26.21 11.80
CA SER A 177 -13.60 -25.00 10.97
C SER A 177 -12.95 -23.77 11.59
N ALA A 178 -12.85 -23.67 12.92
CA ALA A 178 -12.33 -22.48 13.61
C ALA A 178 -10.85 -22.19 13.29
N ILE A 179 -10.01 -23.21 13.09
CA ILE A 179 -8.58 -23.01 12.76
C ILE A 179 -8.43 -22.57 11.31
N SER A 180 -9.15 -23.21 10.39
CA SER A 180 -9.13 -22.83 8.97
C SER A 180 -9.72 -21.44 8.73
N THR A 181 -10.76 -21.08 9.46
CA THR A 181 -11.39 -19.76 9.41
C THR A 181 -10.43 -18.69 9.93
N ALA A 182 -9.79 -18.90 11.08
CA ALA A 182 -8.85 -17.94 11.65
C ALA A 182 -7.67 -17.66 10.69
N LEU A 183 -7.10 -18.69 10.06
CA LEU A 183 -6.03 -18.52 9.08
C LEU A 183 -6.53 -17.77 7.83
N THR A 184 -7.73 -18.08 7.35
CA THR A 184 -8.36 -17.41 6.22
C THR A 184 -8.56 -15.92 6.50
N ASP A 185 -9.02 -15.57 7.70
CA ASP A 185 -9.22 -14.18 8.13
C ASP A 185 -7.91 -13.38 8.12
N HIS A 186 -6.81 -13.98 8.59
CA HIS A 186 -5.49 -13.36 8.56
C HIS A 186 -4.95 -13.20 7.13
N ILE A 187 -5.18 -14.17 6.24
CA ILE A 187 -4.84 -14.08 4.82
C ILE A 187 -5.61 -12.93 4.15
N GLU A 188 -6.90 -12.81 4.48
CA GLU A 188 -7.72 -11.73 3.91
C GLU A 188 -7.26 -10.35 4.42
N ALA A 189 -6.92 -10.22 5.69
CA ALA A 189 -6.34 -9.00 6.23
C ALA A 189 -5.03 -8.62 5.50
N ALA A 190 -4.16 -9.61 5.19
CA ALA A 190 -2.96 -9.38 4.39
C ALA A 190 -3.28 -8.87 2.98
N ARG A 191 -4.24 -9.50 2.31
CA ARG A 191 -4.66 -9.12 0.94
C ARG A 191 -5.25 -7.72 0.89
N MET A 192 -6.13 -7.40 1.85
CA MET A 192 -6.76 -6.08 1.94
C MET A 192 -5.72 -4.99 2.23
N ALA A 193 -4.80 -5.22 3.17
CA ALA A 193 -3.72 -4.28 3.44
C ALA A 193 -2.86 -4.04 2.19
N ASN A 194 -2.43 -5.10 1.50
CA ASN A 194 -1.69 -5.01 0.26
C ASN A 194 -2.45 -4.21 -0.82
N TYR A 195 -3.73 -4.49 -0.98
CA TYR A 195 -4.58 -3.79 -1.95
C TYR A 195 -4.66 -2.30 -1.65
N TYR A 196 -5.00 -1.91 -0.41
CA TYR A 196 -5.17 -0.50 -0.07
C TYR A 196 -3.86 0.29 -0.14
N ILE A 197 -2.74 -0.31 0.24
CA ILE A 197 -1.44 0.37 0.17
C ILE A 197 -0.99 0.52 -1.28
N LEU A 198 -1.06 -0.55 -2.08
CA LEU A 198 -0.44 -0.60 -3.40
C LEU A 198 -1.35 -0.15 -4.55
N ARG A 199 -2.65 0.09 -4.32
CA ARG A 199 -3.56 0.51 -5.40
C ARG A 199 -3.21 1.87 -6.02
N ASP A 200 -2.52 2.74 -5.26
CA ASP A 200 -2.07 4.05 -5.73
C ASP A 200 -0.61 4.06 -6.23
N ILE A 201 0.03 2.89 -6.31
CA ILE A 201 1.38 2.81 -6.89
C ILE A 201 1.35 3.28 -8.35
N PRO A 202 2.29 4.14 -8.80
CA PRO A 202 2.44 4.48 -10.21
C PRO A 202 2.47 3.23 -11.10
N ARG A 203 1.88 3.30 -12.27
CA ARG A 203 1.79 2.14 -13.17
C ARG A 203 3.15 1.79 -13.76
N GLY A 204 3.51 0.51 -13.66
CA GLY A 204 4.74 -0.04 -14.19
C GLY A 204 4.67 -0.26 -15.72
N LYS A 205 5.82 -0.56 -16.31
CA LYS A 205 6.03 -0.65 -17.77
C LYS A 205 5.07 -1.58 -18.51
N TYR A 206 4.56 -2.61 -17.85
CA TYR A 206 3.68 -3.61 -18.47
C TYR A 206 2.18 -3.29 -18.28
N SER A 207 1.86 -2.16 -17.66
CA SER A 207 0.49 -1.69 -17.55
C SER A 207 0.07 -0.90 -18.79
N PRO A 208 -1.16 -1.05 -19.29
CA PRO A 208 -1.70 -0.18 -20.35
C PRO A 208 -1.79 1.29 -19.94
N GLU A 209 -1.81 1.58 -18.64
CA GLU A 209 -1.84 2.93 -18.09
C GLU A 209 -0.45 3.50 -17.80
N TYR A 210 0.62 2.82 -18.23
CA TYR A 210 2.00 3.26 -18.00
C TYR A 210 2.23 4.71 -18.48
N GLN A 211 2.71 5.58 -17.57
CA GLN A 211 2.93 7.01 -17.79
C GLN A 211 1.65 7.84 -18.12
N ILE A 212 0.48 7.20 -18.23
CA ILE A 212 -0.79 7.88 -18.44
C ILE A 212 -1.40 8.32 -17.10
N ASP A 213 -1.13 7.55 -16.05
CA ASP A 213 -1.66 7.75 -14.70
C ASP A 213 -1.04 8.92 -13.91
N LYS A 214 -0.13 9.67 -14.52
CA LYS A 214 0.59 10.80 -13.89
C LYS A 214 -0.34 11.87 -13.32
N ASP A 215 -1.38 12.22 -14.10
CA ASP A 215 -2.33 13.26 -13.75
C ASP A 215 -3.47 12.77 -12.85
N TYR A 216 -3.50 11.47 -12.51
CA TYR A 216 -4.50 10.96 -11.58
C TYR A 216 -4.26 11.54 -10.19
N ILE A 217 -5.34 11.84 -9.50
CA ILE A 217 -5.28 12.32 -8.12
C ILE A 217 -4.68 11.21 -7.26
N ALA A 218 -3.60 11.55 -6.55
CA ALA A 218 -2.98 10.64 -5.62
C ALA A 218 -3.87 10.47 -4.37
N GLU A 219 -3.85 9.29 -3.83
CA GLU A 219 -4.49 9.00 -2.55
C GLU A 219 -3.60 9.41 -1.37
N GLU A 220 -4.19 9.49 -0.18
CA GLU A 220 -3.46 9.76 1.06
C GLU A 220 -2.37 8.70 1.29
N LYS A 221 -1.22 9.15 1.79
CA LYS A 221 -0.08 8.26 2.12
C LYS A 221 -0.36 7.38 3.33
N ASP A 222 -1.06 7.94 4.32
CA ASP A 222 -1.41 7.27 5.57
C ASP A 222 -2.90 6.97 5.56
N ILE A 223 -3.23 5.73 5.25
CA ILE A 223 -4.61 5.27 5.08
C ILE A 223 -5.12 4.74 6.42
N VAL A 224 -6.32 5.17 6.81
CA VAL A 224 -7.08 4.52 7.89
C VAL A 224 -8.35 3.93 7.28
N LYS A 225 -8.54 2.62 7.38
CA LYS A 225 -9.64 1.94 6.70
C LYS A 225 -10.27 0.85 7.56
N THR A 226 -11.59 0.85 7.62
CA THR A 226 -12.38 -0.30 8.11
C THR A 226 -13.00 -1.00 6.91
N VAL A 227 -12.88 -2.31 6.86
CA VAL A 227 -13.41 -3.18 5.79
C VAL A 227 -14.21 -4.28 6.44
N LYS A 228 -15.29 -4.72 5.77
CA LYS A 228 -16.15 -5.81 6.20
C LYS A 228 -16.18 -6.90 5.14
#